data_717a79c52c01c4865367ca6bbf6bb474
#
_entry.id   717a79c52c01c4865367ca6bbf6bb474
#
_cell.length_a   1.000
_cell.length_b   1.000
_cell.length_c   1.000
_cell.angle_alpha   90.00
_cell.angle_beta   90.00
_cell.angle_gamma   90.00
#
_symmetry.space_group_name_H-M   'P 1'
#
loop_
_entity.id
_entity.type
_entity.pdbx_description
1 polymer ?
#
loop_
_entity_poly.entity_id
_entity_poly.type
_entity_poly.pdbx_seq_one_letter_code
_entity_poly.pdbx_strand_id
1 'polypeptide(L)'
;MDEVAAERARVDVLRRDLGDRLGKYRKAAGVTQRTLGKTLGRTRTMMSRVESGARGMTAEQWAVADEVCGAQGALVAAHGVLAAAEQDYGTHALMQRHAAQRAAAQVEVDALKATPLSHAASLAGVSSDLLEELIQVVTKLVRRLGRRDAIRVAGLTLATIGVSGMDTDECVRVAQALDSPRRVDAQVIRNLASTFAHCRRQEDALGPFGVMETVVAQHGVVRSLLEGGCLEGGLSRSLLALESSMASSIGHYFVDLGDLDGAVRYFRLARKAGHDARSPACAAYAASNMSFAAYLSGAAHTAMDTAAAARSLAARTDDSRLKALAEQRAAAAYALNGQHGLCLAAYARAKELLASDTRSSPASPAYWVHEGTLDSRLSVDLTALKRPRDAVEAASNALARTDRSYAHLYAFAQLHLGAALVADREIGEAARVLGDVAGLADISPRLTSELCAARAEMAPWQGTPAVRTLDTQLAACGIVLG
;
A
#
# COMPACT_ATOMS: atom_id res chain seq x y z
N MET A 1 28.52 16.90 -3.35
CA MET A 1 28.14 15.51 -3.48
C MET A 1 26.84 15.37 -2.71
N ASP A 2 25.82 14.82 -3.30
CA ASP A 2 24.48 14.73 -2.71
C ASP A 2 24.55 13.89 -1.43
N GLU A 3 24.07 14.41 -0.31
CA GLU A 3 24.10 13.76 1.02
C GLU A 3 23.45 12.36 0.98
N VAL A 4 22.36 12.23 0.25
CA VAL A 4 21.68 10.96 0.01
C VAL A 4 22.56 9.96 -0.78
N ALA A 5 23.36 10.43 -1.73
CA ALA A 5 24.30 9.58 -2.45
C ALA A 5 25.42 9.08 -1.53
N ALA A 6 25.89 9.93 -0.60
CA ALA A 6 26.89 9.54 0.39
C ALA A 6 26.34 8.52 1.39
N GLU A 7 25.10 8.69 1.84
CA GLU A 7 24.43 7.71 2.72
C GLU A 7 24.17 6.38 2.02
N ARG A 8 23.76 6.40 0.76
CA ARG A 8 23.63 5.19 -0.06
C ARG A 8 24.96 4.42 -0.14
N ALA A 9 26.05 5.15 -0.43
CA ALA A 9 27.37 4.55 -0.48
C ALA A 9 27.77 3.95 0.88
N ARG A 10 27.43 4.62 1.99
CA ARG A 10 27.64 4.10 3.36
C ARG A 10 26.86 2.83 3.62
N VAL A 11 25.59 2.75 3.26
CA VAL A 11 24.76 1.54 3.36
C VAL A 11 25.37 0.39 2.57
N ASP A 12 25.81 0.64 1.34
CA ASP A 12 26.45 -0.37 0.48
C ASP A 12 27.79 -0.88 1.06
N VAL A 13 28.53 -0.03 1.74
CA VAL A 13 29.76 -0.43 2.45
C VAL A 13 29.43 -1.29 3.66
N LEU A 14 28.49 -0.88 4.49
CA LEU A 14 28.07 -1.64 5.68
C LEU A 14 27.50 -3.01 5.31
N ARG A 15 26.74 -3.08 4.23
CA ARG A 15 26.15 -4.34 3.73
C ARG A 15 27.23 -5.31 3.26
N ARG A 16 28.26 -4.82 2.57
CA ARG A 16 29.42 -5.63 2.15
C ARG A 16 30.24 -6.09 3.35
N ASP A 17 30.54 -5.20 4.30
CA ASP A 17 31.29 -5.54 5.51
C ASP A 17 30.56 -6.63 6.34
N LEU A 18 29.25 -6.49 6.50
CA LEU A 18 28.43 -7.49 7.20
C LEU A 18 28.47 -8.86 6.48
N GLY A 19 28.37 -8.87 5.14
CA GLY A 19 28.50 -10.08 4.33
C GLY A 19 29.88 -10.74 4.46
N ASP A 20 30.93 -9.94 4.41
CA ASP A 20 32.31 -10.42 4.60
C ASP A 20 32.55 -11.00 6.00
N ARG A 21 32.00 -10.38 7.05
CA ARG A 21 32.03 -10.90 8.43
C ARG A 21 31.33 -12.25 8.51
N LEU A 22 30.14 -12.38 7.93
CA LEU A 22 29.42 -13.65 7.86
C LEU A 22 30.32 -14.75 7.22
N GLY A 23 30.91 -14.43 6.06
CA GLY A 23 31.80 -15.33 5.35
C GLY A 23 33.00 -15.79 6.20
N LYS A 24 33.61 -14.88 6.99
CA LYS A 24 34.72 -15.17 7.91
C LYS A 24 34.28 -16.07 9.07
N TYR A 25 33.21 -15.70 9.79
CA TYR A 25 32.71 -16.52 10.92
C TYR A 25 32.24 -17.89 10.46
N ARG A 26 31.50 -17.97 9.36
CA ARG A 26 31.07 -19.24 8.79
C ARG A 26 32.24 -20.17 8.44
N LYS A 27 33.30 -19.63 7.81
CA LYS A 27 34.52 -20.43 7.49
C LYS A 27 35.24 -20.87 8.74
N ALA A 28 35.39 -19.99 9.73
CA ALA A 28 36.02 -20.32 11.01
C ALA A 28 35.26 -21.43 11.77
N ALA A 29 33.93 -21.43 11.69
CA ALA A 29 33.06 -22.46 12.24
C ALA A 29 33.03 -23.77 11.41
N GLY A 30 33.74 -23.86 10.28
CA GLY A 30 33.70 -25.01 9.40
C GLY A 30 32.38 -25.26 8.67
N VAL A 31 31.49 -24.29 8.69
CA VAL A 31 30.12 -24.38 8.10
C VAL A 31 30.15 -24.04 6.61
N THR A 32 29.55 -24.87 5.74
CA THR A 32 29.45 -24.55 4.31
C THR A 32 28.29 -23.56 4.04
N GLN A 33 28.35 -22.79 2.93
CA GLN A 33 27.23 -21.95 2.48
C GLN A 33 25.94 -22.75 2.28
N ARG A 34 26.06 -24.02 1.82
CA ARG A 34 24.90 -24.91 1.64
C ARG A 34 24.28 -25.29 2.98
N THR A 35 25.10 -25.61 3.98
CA THR A 35 24.64 -25.97 5.33
C THR A 35 23.95 -24.80 6.00
N LEU A 36 24.61 -23.62 6.04
CA LEU A 36 24.02 -22.42 6.61
C LEU A 36 22.73 -22.02 5.87
N GLY A 37 22.74 -22.10 4.53
CA GLY A 37 21.55 -21.82 3.72
C GLY A 37 20.40 -22.74 4.08
N LYS A 38 20.63 -24.05 4.23
CA LYS A 38 19.58 -25.00 4.64
C LYS A 38 18.98 -24.64 6.00
N THR A 39 19.80 -24.25 6.97
CA THR A 39 19.34 -23.82 8.30
C THR A 39 18.48 -22.55 8.22
N LEU A 40 18.83 -21.62 7.32
CA LEU A 40 18.13 -20.35 7.14
C LEU A 40 16.96 -20.40 6.13
N GLY A 41 16.63 -21.58 5.58
CA GLY A 41 15.63 -21.72 4.51
C GLY A 41 16.05 -21.04 3.20
N ARG A 42 17.37 -20.95 2.92
CA ARG A 42 17.93 -20.27 1.74
C ARG A 42 18.81 -21.20 0.91
N THR A 43 18.92 -20.91 -0.39
CA THR A 43 19.83 -21.67 -1.28
C THR A 43 21.30 -21.24 -1.07
N ARG A 44 22.24 -22.09 -1.53
CA ARG A 44 23.67 -21.75 -1.56
C ARG A 44 23.92 -20.43 -2.33
N THR A 45 23.27 -20.24 -3.47
CA THR A 45 23.41 -19.04 -4.31
C THR A 45 22.94 -17.78 -3.55
N MET A 46 21.83 -17.88 -2.81
CA MET A 46 21.38 -16.77 -1.96
C MET A 46 22.39 -16.46 -0.87
N MET A 47 23.00 -17.47 -0.23
CA MET A 47 24.04 -17.25 0.77
C MET A 47 25.29 -16.60 0.19
N SER A 48 25.70 -16.98 -1.01
CA SER A 48 26.79 -16.30 -1.73
C SER A 48 26.50 -14.82 -1.98
N ARG A 49 25.26 -14.48 -2.35
CA ARG A 49 24.81 -13.08 -2.53
C ARG A 49 24.75 -12.31 -1.20
N VAL A 50 24.41 -12.97 -0.10
CA VAL A 50 24.45 -12.34 1.23
C VAL A 50 25.89 -12.06 1.63
N GLU A 51 26.80 -13.01 1.46
CA GLU A 51 28.22 -12.83 1.78
C GLU A 51 28.91 -11.77 0.91
N SER A 52 28.44 -11.56 -0.33
CA SER A 52 28.94 -10.48 -1.19
C SER A 52 28.29 -9.13 -0.92
N GLY A 53 27.32 -9.04 -0.01
CA GLY A 53 26.55 -7.83 0.26
C GLY A 53 25.50 -7.48 -0.80
N ALA A 54 25.28 -8.35 -1.80
CA ALA A 54 24.29 -8.12 -2.85
C ALA A 54 22.83 -8.42 -2.40
N ARG A 55 22.63 -9.02 -1.22
CA ARG A 55 21.32 -9.32 -0.64
C ARG A 55 21.38 -9.29 0.89
N GLY A 56 20.27 -8.82 1.50
CA GLY A 56 20.11 -8.82 2.95
C GLY A 56 19.47 -10.10 3.50
N MET A 57 19.39 -10.18 4.82
CA MET A 57 18.65 -11.18 5.62
C MET A 57 17.79 -10.43 6.65
N THR A 58 16.75 -11.11 7.17
CA THR A 58 15.96 -10.56 8.29
C THR A 58 16.77 -10.56 9.59
N ALA A 59 16.36 -9.76 10.58
CA ALA A 59 17.01 -9.72 11.89
C ALA A 59 17.06 -11.12 12.54
N GLU A 60 15.97 -11.89 12.43
CA GLU A 60 15.89 -13.27 12.92
C GLU A 60 16.90 -14.19 12.22
N GLN A 61 17.03 -14.07 10.91
CA GLN A 61 18.01 -14.85 10.13
C GLN A 61 19.46 -14.48 10.49
N TRP A 62 19.72 -13.21 10.80
CA TRP A 62 21.03 -12.78 11.30
C TRP A 62 21.32 -13.34 12.69
N ALA A 63 20.33 -13.42 13.59
CA ALA A 63 20.48 -14.05 14.90
C ALA A 63 20.79 -15.54 14.78
N VAL A 64 20.08 -16.27 13.92
CA VAL A 64 20.36 -17.69 13.66
C VAL A 64 21.74 -17.88 13.02
N ALA A 65 22.14 -17.01 12.09
CA ALA A 65 23.47 -17.08 11.47
C ALA A 65 24.59 -16.80 12.48
N ASP A 66 24.37 -15.86 13.39
CA ASP A 66 25.29 -15.54 14.50
C ASP A 66 25.52 -16.75 15.39
N GLU A 67 24.46 -17.42 15.81
CA GLU A 67 24.54 -18.64 16.66
C GLU A 67 25.23 -19.79 15.93
N VAL A 68 24.78 -20.11 14.71
CA VAL A 68 25.33 -21.22 13.90
C VAL A 68 26.83 -21.04 13.58
N CYS A 69 27.24 -19.78 13.37
CA CYS A 69 28.64 -19.45 13.06
C CYS A 69 29.48 -19.10 14.29
N GLY A 70 28.89 -19.14 15.50
CA GLY A 70 29.58 -18.84 16.74
C GLY A 70 30.11 -17.41 16.85
N ALA A 71 29.38 -16.44 16.26
CA ALA A 71 29.85 -15.07 16.20
C ALA A 71 29.55 -14.22 17.46
N GLN A 72 28.96 -14.81 18.49
CA GLN A 72 28.79 -14.25 19.84
C GLN A 72 28.14 -12.84 19.83
N GLY A 73 27.14 -12.63 18.99
CA GLY A 73 26.42 -11.36 18.85
C GLY A 73 27.03 -10.36 17.85
N ALA A 74 28.20 -10.66 17.30
CA ALA A 74 28.91 -9.74 16.40
C ALA A 74 28.17 -9.48 15.06
N LEU A 75 27.49 -10.50 14.51
CA LEU A 75 26.69 -10.34 13.30
C LEU A 75 25.38 -9.60 13.59
N VAL A 76 24.75 -9.87 14.71
CA VAL A 76 23.54 -9.16 15.15
C VAL A 76 23.83 -7.67 15.38
N ALA A 77 24.93 -7.36 16.08
CA ALA A 77 25.35 -5.98 16.32
C ALA A 77 25.65 -5.23 15.00
N ALA A 78 26.38 -5.86 14.09
CA ALA A 78 26.68 -5.27 12.78
C ALA A 78 25.44 -5.09 11.91
N HIS A 79 24.47 -6.02 11.97
CA HIS A 79 23.17 -5.85 11.33
C HIS A 79 22.38 -4.66 11.91
N GLY A 80 22.41 -4.45 13.23
CA GLY A 80 21.78 -3.31 13.87
C GLY A 80 22.31 -1.98 13.34
N VAL A 81 23.62 -1.88 13.13
CA VAL A 81 24.26 -0.69 12.52
C VAL A 81 23.80 -0.49 11.07
N LEU A 82 23.76 -1.57 10.29
CA LEU A 82 23.25 -1.51 8.90
C LEU A 82 21.78 -1.09 8.86
N ALA A 83 20.93 -1.70 9.68
CA ALA A 83 19.51 -1.39 9.72
C ALA A 83 19.22 0.08 10.08
N ALA A 84 19.98 0.65 11.02
CA ALA A 84 19.91 2.06 11.35
C ALA A 84 20.31 2.94 10.15
N ALA A 85 21.42 2.60 9.48
CA ALA A 85 21.86 3.36 8.31
C ALA A 85 20.90 3.24 7.12
N GLU A 86 20.24 2.09 6.91
CA GLU A 86 19.19 1.88 5.91
C GLU A 86 17.93 2.72 6.23
N GLN A 87 17.58 2.84 7.51
CA GLN A 87 16.46 3.68 7.96
C GLN A 87 16.75 5.17 7.73
N ASP A 88 17.96 5.64 8.09
CA ASP A 88 18.39 7.02 7.87
C ASP A 88 18.40 7.36 6.37
N TYR A 89 19.01 6.51 5.55
CA TYR A 89 19.01 6.66 4.09
C TYR A 89 17.60 6.69 3.52
N GLY A 90 16.72 5.77 3.94
CA GLY A 90 15.31 5.74 3.51
C GLY A 90 14.57 7.03 3.84
N THR A 91 14.79 7.56 5.05
CA THR A 91 14.20 8.81 5.50
C THR A 91 14.71 10.03 4.71
N HIS A 92 16.01 10.13 4.50
CA HIS A 92 16.63 11.25 3.76
C HIS A 92 16.33 11.17 2.26
N ALA A 93 16.32 9.98 1.65
CA ALA A 93 15.93 9.79 0.26
C ALA A 93 14.46 10.18 0.02
N LEU A 94 13.56 9.86 0.98
CA LEU A 94 12.17 10.28 0.95
C LEU A 94 12.05 11.80 1.09
N MET A 95 12.79 12.39 2.04
CA MET A 95 12.83 13.86 2.23
C MET A 95 13.34 14.60 1.00
N GLN A 96 14.37 14.07 0.34
CA GLN A 96 14.94 14.65 -0.88
C GLN A 96 13.96 14.55 -2.06
N ARG A 97 13.28 13.41 -2.24
CA ARG A 97 12.21 13.28 -3.24
C ARG A 97 11.09 14.29 -2.97
N HIS A 98 10.65 14.41 -1.71
CA HIS A 98 9.66 15.42 -1.33
C HIS A 98 10.15 16.86 -1.49
N ALA A 99 11.45 17.12 -1.34
CA ALA A 99 12.03 18.43 -1.60
C ALA A 99 12.08 18.74 -3.09
N ALA A 100 12.44 17.76 -3.93
CA ALA A 100 12.43 17.91 -5.39
C ALA A 100 11.02 18.11 -5.95
N GLN A 101 10.05 17.36 -5.44
CA GLN A 101 8.62 17.52 -5.79
C GLN A 101 8.10 18.89 -5.34
N ARG A 102 8.50 19.36 -4.15
CA ARG A 102 8.16 20.72 -3.68
C ARG A 102 8.80 21.81 -4.52
N ALA A 103 10.04 21.61 -4.98
CA ALA A 103 10.69 22.56 -5.88
C ALA A 103 9.99 22.62 -7.24
N ALA A 104 9.56 21.47 -7.78
CA ALA A 104 8.77 21.41 -9.01
C ALA A 104 7.39 22.08 -8.83
N ALA A 105 6.68 21.78 -7.74
CA ALA A 105 5.42 22.44 -7.41
C ALA A 105 5.59 23.95 -7.14
N GLN A 106 6.72 24.37 -6.55
CA GLN A 106 7.02 25.79 -6.35
C GLN A 106 7.27 26.52 -7.68
N VAL A 107 7.91 25.86 -8.65
CA VAL A 107 8.07 26.40 -10.02
C VAL A 107 6.71 26.55 -10.69
N GLU A 108 5.79 25.61 -10.53
CA GLU A 108 4.39 25.74 -10.99
C GLU A 108 3.65 26.88 -10.28
N VAL A 109 3.79 26.99 -8.97
CA VAL A 109 3.19 28.09 -8.17
C VAL A 109 3.79 29.44 -8.57
N ASP A 110 5.08 29.52 -8.83
CA ASP A 110 5.74 30.77 -9.27
C ASP A 110 5.39 31.09 -10.72
N ALA A 111 5.17 30.08 -11.58
CA ALA A 111 4.61 30.25 -12.91
C ALA A 111 3.15 30.73 -12.87
N LEU A 112 2.33 30.20 -11.94
CA LEU A 112 0.97 30.66 -11.68
C LEU A 112 0.91 32.09 -11.12
N LYS A 113 1.90 32.49 -10.30
CA LYS A 113 2.03 33.87 -9.82
C LYS A 113 2.52 34.86 -10.90
N ALA A 114 3.25 34.36 -11.89
CA ALA A 114 3.68 35.14 -13.04
C ALA A 114 2.58 35.31 -14.10
N THR A 115 1.53 34.47 -14.05
CA THR A 115 0.34 34.62 -14.90
C THR A 115 -0.64 35.57 -14.18
N PRO A 116 -1.22 36.59 -14.87
CA PRO A 116 -2.20 37.45 -14.23
C PRO A 116 -3.30 36.59 -13.57
N LEU A 117 -3.54 36.82 -12.27
CA LEU A 117 -4.52 36.05 -11.46
C LEU A 117 -5.91 35.97 -12.11
N SER A 118 -6.28 37.02 -12.88
CA SER A 118 -7.50 37.06 -13.69
C SER A 118 -7.55 35.99 -14.79
N HIS A 119 -6.42 35.55 -15.31
CA HIS A 119 -6.36 34.53 -16.36
C HIS A 119 -6.45 33.10 -15.76
N ALA A 120 -5.81 32.85 -14.63
CA ALA A 120 -5.91 31.61 -13.89
C ALA A 120 -7.32 31.40 -13.30
N ALA A 121 -7.95 32.46 -12.79
CA ALA A 121 -9.32 32.45 -12.30
C ALA A 121 -10.34 32.16 -13.44
N SER A 122 -10.10 32.73 -14.63
CA SER A 122 -10.94 32.49 -15.82
C SER A 122 -10.84 31.05 -16.32
N LEU A 123 -9.65 30.44 -16.28
CA LEU A 123 -9.44 29.04 -16.69
C LEU A 123 -10.03 28.04 -15.69
N ALA A 124 -10.12 28.39 -14.40
CA ALA A 124 -10.70 27.54 -13.35
C ALA A 124 -12.18 27.83 -13.05
N GLY A 125 -12.80 28.83 -13.72
CA GLY A 125 -14.17 29.24 -13.45
C GLY A 125 -14.38 29.88 -12.06
N VAL A 126 -13.30 30.35 -11.42
CA VAL A 126 -13.30 30.94 -10.07
C VAL A 126 -13.39 32.45 -10.17
N SER A 127 -14.33 33.08 -9.42
CA SER A 127 -14.43 34.55 -9.39
C SER A 127 -13.21 35.18 -8.70
N SER A 128 -12.85 36.41 -9.15
CA SER A 128 -11.70 37.15 -8.61
C SER A 128 -11.80 37.39 -7.09
N ASP A 129 -13.02 37.70 -6.61
CA ASP A 129 -13.29 37.99 -5.21
C ASP A 129 -13.06 36.75 -4.32
N LEU A 130 -13.47 35.61 -4.84
CA LEU A 130 -13.34 34.32 -4.15
C LEU A 130 -11.87 33.84 -4.10
N LEU A 131 -11.11 34.11 -5.16
CA LEU A 131 -9.66 33.84 -5.18
C LEU A 131 -8.90 34.73 -4.18
N GLU A 132 -9.32 35.99 -4.03
CA GLU A 132 -8.71 36.92 -3.08
C GLU A 132 -9.02 36.52 -1.63
N GLU A 133 -10.24 36.07 -1.35
CA GLU A 133 -10.63 35.53 -0.05
C GLU A 133 -9.87 34.23 0.30
N LEU A 134 -9.69 33.33 -0.66
CA LEU A 134 -8.87 32.12 -0.53
C LEU A 134 -7.41 32.46 -0.22
N ILE A 135 -6.83 33.44 -0.93
CA ILE A 135 -5.46 33.91 -0.68
C ILE A 135 -5.34 34.51 0.73
N GLN A 136 -6.33 35.27 1.19
CA GLN A 136 -6.30 35.83 2.55
C GLN A 136 -6.40 34.75 3.62
N VAL A 137 -7.27 33.74 3.43
CA VAL A 137 -7.41 32.62 4.36
C VAL A 137 -6.13 31.79 4.38
N VAL A 138 -5.55 31.45 3.23
CA VAL A 138 -4.30 30.73 3.12
C VAL A 138 -3.16 31.54 3.77
N THR A 139 -3.12 32.86 3.57
CA THR A 139 -2.11 33.72 4.19
C THR A 139 -2.22 33.76 5.72
N LYS A 140 -3.45 33.76 6.28
CA LYS A 140 -3.68 33.67 7.73
C LYS A 140 -3.26 32.30 8.26
N LEU A 141 -3.57 31.21 7.54
CA LEU A 141 -3.15 29.86 7.89
C LEU A 141 -1.62 29.69 7.86
N VAL A 142 -0.93 30.29 6.90
CA VAL A 142 0.55 30.35 6.85
C VAL A 142 1.14 30.98 8.13
N ARG A 143 0.51 32.01 8.64
CA ARG A 143 0.98 32.69 9.86
C ARG A 143 0.75 31.88 11.13
N ARG A 144 -0.28 31.02 11.18
CA ARG A 144 -0.67 30.25 12.37
C ARG A 144 -0.10 28.84 12.44
N LEU A 145 -0.10 28.11 11.33
CA LEU A 145 0.29 26.70 11.27
C LEU A 145 1.77 26.50 10.89
N GLY A 146 2.46 27.59 10.54
CA GLY A 146 3.78 27.50 9.94
C GLY A 146 3.72 27.22 8.43
N ARG A 147 4.79 27.61 7.74
CA ARG A 147 4.88 27.60 6.27
C ARG A 147 4.61 26.21 5.64
N ARG A 148 4.90 25.15 6.38
CA ARG A 148 4.81 23.75 5.92
C ARG A 148 3.37 23.24 5.85
N ASP A 149 2.56 23.54 6.85
CA ASP A 149 1.17 23.04 6.93
C ASP A 149 0.21 23.91 6.13
N ALA A 150 0.53 25.19 5.98
CA ALA A 150 -0.22 26.10 5.15
C ALA A 150 -0.04 25.82 3.64
N ILE A 151 1.15 25.38 3.21
CA ILE A 151 1.39 24.93 1.83
C ILE A 151 0.64 23.61 1.57
N ARG A 152 0.55 22.73 2.57
CA ARG A 152 -0.28 21.52 2.48
C ARG A 152 -1.76 21.87 2.32
N VAL A 153 -2.26 22.81 3.11
CA VAL A 153 -3.65 23.25 3.03
C VAL A 153 -3.93 23.99 1.72
N ALA A 154 -3.01 24.85 1.27
CA ALA A 154 -3.15 25.54 -0.03
C ALA A 154 -3.06 24.56 -1.20
N GLY A 155 -2.15 23.60 -1.17
CA GLY A 155 -2.04 22.53 -2.16
C GLY A 155 -3.31 21.65 -2.17
N LEU A 156 -3.87 21.38 -0.99
CA LEU A 156 -5.14 20.65 -0.84
C LEU A 156 -6.29 21.44 -1.46
N THR A 157 -6.39 22.73 -1.16
CA THR A 157 -7.45 23.60 -1.67
C THR A 157 -7.39 23.69 -3.20
N LEU A 158 -6.20 23.86 -3.79
CA LEU A 158 -6.00 23.95 -5.24
C LEU A 158 -6.17 22.58 -5.93
N ALA A 159 -5.64 21.50 -5.37
CA ALA A 159 -5.85 20.15 -5.89
C ALA A 159 -7.31 19.72 -5.76
N THR A 160 -8.00 20.16 -4.70
CA THR A 160 -9.41 19.86 -4.46
C THR A 160 -10.32 20.60 -5.46
N ILE A 161 -10.02 21.83 -5.82
CA ILE A 161 -10.76 22.59 -6.85
C ILE A 161 -10.61 21.93 -8.23
N GLY A 162 -9.40 21.46 -8.58
CA GLY A 162 -9.13 20.86 -9.89
C GLY A 162 -9.60 19.41 -10.04
N VAL A 163 -9.65 18.65 -8.93
CA VAL A 163 -9.77 17.19 -8.94
C VAL A 163 -11.09 16.69 -8.37
N SER A 164 -11.75 17.39 -7.45
CA SER A 164 -12.87 16.83 -6.67
C SER A 164 -14.24 17.41 -6.99
N GLY A 165 -14.34 18.42 -7.83
CA GLY A 165 -15.63 19.10 -8.09
C GLY A 165 -16.22 19.77 -6.83
N MET A 166 -15.40 20.00 -5.78
CA MET A 166 -15.79 20.89 -4.68
C MET A 166 -15.92 22.30 -5.22
N ASP A 167 -17.02 22.97 -4.88
CA ASP A 167 -17.14 24.38 -5.18
C ASP A 167 -16.23 25.21 -4.24
N THR A 168 -16.03 26.46 -4.61
CA THR A 168 -15.09 27.33 -3.93
C THR A 168 -15.56 27.71 -2.53
N ASP A 169 -16.88 27.78 -2.31
CA ASP A 169 -17.47 28.07 -0.99
C ASP A 169 -17.21 26.93 0.00
N GLU A 170 -17.21 25.69 -0.49
CA GLU A 170 -16.87 24.51 0.30
C GLU A 170 -15.41 24.52 0.73
N CYS A 171 -14.50 24.92 -0.17
CA CYS A 171 -13.06 25.06 0.15
C CYS A 171 -12.82 26.17 1.19
N VAL A 172 -13.47 27.32 1.05
CA VAL A 172 -13.41 28.42 2.02
C VAL A 172 -13.92 27.96 3.39
N ARG A 173 -15.02 27.21 3.44
CA ARG A 173 -15.58 26.69 4.69
C ARG A 173 -14.61 25.73 5.41
N VAL A 174 -13.94 24.82 4.69
CA VAL A 174 -12.92 23.94 5.26
C VAL A 174 -11.74 24.75 5.79
N ALA A 175 -11.27 25.75 5.04
CA ALA A 175 -10.19 26.61 5.45
C ALA A 175 -10.55 27.43 6.72
N GLN A 176 -11.76 27.96 6.80
CA GLN A 176 -12.26 28.65 8.00
C GLN A 176 -12.39 27.73 9.22
N ALA A 177 -12.76 26.46 9.01
CA ALA A 177 -12.82 25.46 10.08
C ALA A 177 -11.42 25.14 10.63
N LEU A 178 -10.38 25.12 9.78
CA LEU A 178 -9.00 24.98 10.21
C LEU A 178 -8.48 26.18 11.02
N ASP A 179 -8.90 27.39 10.63
CA ASP A 179 -8.58 28.61 11.39
C ASP A 179 -9.29 28.66 12.74
N SER A 180 -10.47 28.12 12.83
CA SER A 180 -11.26 28.04 14.06
C SER A 180 -11.96 26.69 14.17
N PRO A 181 -11.43 25.71 14.94
CA PRO A 181 -12.02 24.39 15.10
C PRO A 181 -13.48 24.40 15.62
N ARG A 182 -13.89 25.49 16.28
CA ARG A 182 -15.30 25.69 16.69
C ARG A 182 -16.26 25.87 15.52
N ARG A 183 -15.77 26.12 14.31
CA ARG A 183 -16.55 26.26 13.08
C ARG A 183 -16.71 24.94 12.31
N VAL A 184 -16.18 23.84 12.82
CA VAL A 184 -16.40 22.53 12.24
C VAL A 184 -17.87 22.15 12.41
N ASP A 185 -18.57 22.00 11.32
CA ASP A 185 -19.95 21.53 11.25
C ASP A 185 -20.06 20.24 10.42
N ALA A 186 -21.26 19.71 10.34
CA ALA A 186 -21.53 18.51 9.57
C ALA A 186 -21.27 18.70 8.06
N GLN A 187 -21.35 19.94 7.53
CA GLN A 187 -21.08 20.22 6.12
C GLN A 187 -19.59 20.11 5.83
N VAL A 188 -18.72 20.67 6.68
CA VAL A 188 -17.25 20.52 6.58
C VAL A 188 -16.87 19.03 6.50
N ILE A 189 -17.46 18.20 7.38
CA ILE A 189 -17.17 16.77 7.39
C ILE A 189 -17.66 16.08 6.11
N ARG A 190 -18.87 16.43 5.63
CA ARG A 190 -19.39 15.89 4.36
C ARG A 190 -18.49 16.26 3.18
N ASN A 191 -18.00 17.49 3.12
CA ASN A 191 -17.13 17.96 2.04
C ASN A 191 -15.81 17.18 2.04
N LEU A 192 -15.16 17.01 3.20
CA LEU A 192 -13.95 16.21 3.34
C LEU A 192 -14.22 14.74 2.95
N ALA A 193 -15.34 14.17 3.36
CA ALA A 193 -15.71 12.80 3.00
C ALA A 193 -15.99 12.64 1.50
N SER A 194 -16.66 13.61 0.86
CA SER A 194 -16.91 13.61 -0.58
C SER A 194 -15.62 13.66 -1.38
N THR A 195 -14.69 14.55 -1.00
CA THR A 195 -13.38 14.67 -1.65
C THR A 195 -12.59 13.38 -1.51
N PHE A 196 -12.57 12.78 -0.31
CA PHE A 196 -11.91 11.50 -0.09
C PHE A 196 -12.53 10.37 -0.93
N ALA A 197 -13.87 10.33 -1.02
CA ALA A 197 -14.57 9.36 -1.87
C ALA A 197 -14.24 9.56 -3.36
N HIS A 198 -13.98 10.80 -3.79
CA HIS A 198 -13.53 11.08 -5.15
C HIS A 198 -12.08 10.58 -5.37
N CYS A 199 -11.17 10.83 -4.43
CA CYS A 199 -9.79 10.29 -4.50
C CYS A 199 -9.80 8.76 -4.61
N ARG A 200 -10.66 8.07 -3.85
CA ARG A 200 -10.78 6.61 -3.94
C ARG A 200 -11.23 6.12 -5.32
N ARG A 201 -12.17 6.82 -5.97
CA ARG A 201 -12.57 6.47 -7.34
C ARG A 201 -11.48 6.74 -8.37
N GLN A 202 -10.65 7.76 -8.15
CA GLN A 202 -9.48 8.00 -8.99
C GLN A 202 -8.38 6.96 -8.76
N GLU A 203 -8.18 6.52 -7.51
CA GLU A 203 -7.28 5.41 -7.16
C GLU A 203 -7.66 4.14 -7.93
N ASP A 204 -8.95 3.81 -8.01
CA ASP A 204 -9.46 2.66 -8.77
C ASP A 204 -9.04 2.71 -10.24
N ALA A 205 -9.04 3.90 -10.85
CA ALA A 205 -8.75 4.11 -12.27
C ALA A 205 -7.26 4.31 -12.59
N LEU A 206 -6.52 5.01 -11.70
CA LEU A 206 -5.15 5.48 -11.96
C LEU A 206 -4.10 4.78 -11.09
N GLY A 207 -4.55 3.98 -10.12
CA GLY A 207 -3.69 3.40 -9.10
C GLY A 207 -3.38 4.39 -7.95
N PRO A 208 -2.71 3.87 -6.88
CA PRO A 208 -2.54 4.60 -5.62
C PRO A 208 -1.68 5.86 -5.74
N PHE A 209 -0.71 5.89 -6.65
CA PHE A 209 0.26 7.00 -6.74
C PHE A 209 -0.33 8.31 -7.26
N GLY A 210 -1.40 8.23 -8.09
CA GLY A 210 -2.09 9.42 -8.60
C GLY A 210 -2.81 10.23 -7.51
N VAL A 211 -3.11 9.62 -6.36
CA VAL A 211 -3.95 10.23 -5.31
C VAL A 211 -3.30 10.26 -3.93
N MET A 212 -2.21 9.54 -3.72
CA MET A 212 -1.57 9.33 -2.41
C MET A 212 -1.28 10.65 -1.69
N GLU A 213 -0.65 11.62 -2.37
CA GLU A 213 -0.30 12.92 -1.77
C GLU A 213 -1.54 13.69 -1.32
N THR A 214 -2.60 13.65 -2.13
CA THR A 214 -3.88 14.31 -1.82
C THR A 214 -4.50 13.67 -0.58
N VAL A 215 -4.57 12.34 -0.49
CA VAL A 215 -5.14 11.64 0.67
C VAL A 215 -4.32 11.85 1.93
N VAL A 216 -2.99 11.85 1.84
CA VAL A 216 -2.10 12.14 2.97
C VAL A 216 -2.31 13.58 3.46
N ALA A 217 -2.44 14.55 2.56
CA ALA A 217 -2.70 15.93 2.92
C ALA A 217 -4.08 16.11 3.59
N GLN A 218 -5.14 15.50 3.03
CA GLN A 218 -6.48 15.49 3.64
C GLN A 218 -6.48 14.84 5.03
N HIS A 219 -5.78 13.73 5.21
CA HIS A 219 -5.62 13.10 6.51
C HIS A 219 -4.97 14.04 7.53
N GLY A 220 -3.97 14.82 7.11
CA GLY A 220 -3.36 15.87 7.92
C GLY A 220 -4.36 16.94 8.36
N VAL A 221 -5.26 17.36 7.46
CA VAL A 221 -6.37 18.30 7.79
C VAL A 221 -7.31 17.68 8.83
N VAL A 222 -7.78 16.45 8.60
CA VAL A 222 -8.69 15.76 9.53
C VAL A 222 -8.06 15.64 10.92
N ARG A 223 -6.77 15.31 11.00
CA ARG A 223 -6.04 15.24 12.26
C ARG A 223 -5.94 16.60 12.98
N SER A 224 -5.64 17.65 12.24
CA SER A 224 -5.56 19.02 12.80
C SER A 224 -6.91 19.45 13.38
N LEU A 225 -8.02 19.11 12.74
CA LEU A 225 -9.36 19.39 13.23
C LEU A 225 -9.68 18.59 14.51
N LEU A 226 -9.24 17.33 14.60
CA LEU A 226 -9.41 16.50 15.80
C LEU A 226 -8.55 17.00 16.98
N GLU A 227 -7.31 17.42 16.72
CA GLU A 227 -6.38 17.95 17.73
C GLU A 227 -6.86 19.31 18.29
N GLY A 228 -7.65 20.06 17.54
CA GLY A 228 -8.25 21.33 17.97
C GLY A 228 -9.26 21.22 19.13
N GLY A 229 -9.70 20.01 19.48
CA GLY A 229 -10.27 19.60 20.78
C GLY A 229 -11.63 20.17 21.18
N CYS A 230 -12.37 20.86 20.28
CA CYS A 230 -13.63 21.57 20.65
C CYS A 230 -14.88 20.99 19.98
N LEU A 231 -14.84 19.72 19.52
CA LEU A 231 -15.92 19.14 18.73
C LEU A 231 -16.98 18.45 19.61
N GLU A 232 -18.25 18.69 19.34
CA GLU A 232 -19.33 17.90 19.93
C GLU A 232 -19.20 16.41 19.57
N GLY A 233 -19.67 15.54 20.47
CA GLY A 233 -19.43 14.10 20.40
C GLY A 233 -19.89 13.43 19.09
N GLY A 234 -20.90 13.95 18.42
CA GLY A 234 -21.38 13.49 17.11
C GLY A 234 -20.40 13.81 15.98
N LEU A 235 -19.97 15.07 15.88
CA LEU A 235 -19.02 15.55 14.87
C LEU A 235 -17.65 14.91 15.06
N SER A 236 -17.19 14.81 16.32
CA SER A 236 -15.93 14.12 16.64
C SER A 236 -15.94 12.67 16.14
N ARG A 237 -17.01 11.92 16.38
CA ARG A 237 -17.12 10.53 15.90
C ARG A 237 -17.11 10.43 14.37
N SER A 238 -17.81 11.35 13.70
CA SER A 238 -17.82 11.36 12.22
C SER A 238 -16.43 11.66 11.65
N LEU A 239 -15.71 12.58 12.27
CA LEU A 239 -14.35 12.93 11.83
C LEU A 239 -13.35 11.79 12.12
N LEU A 240 -13.48 11.10 13.26
CA LEU A 240 -12.69 9.90 13.59
C LEU A 240 -12.98 8.74 12.63
N ALA A 241 -14.23 8.56 12.19
CA ALA A 241 -14.56 7.56 11.18
C ALA A 241 -13.91 7.88 9.83
N LEU A 242 -13.85 9.17 9.46
CA LEU A 242 -13.16 9.63 8.26
C LEU A 242 -11.64 9.44 8.38
N GLU A 243 -11.04 9.77 9.53
CA GLU A 243 -9.63 9.49 9.84
C GLU A 243 -9.31 8.01 9.68
N SER A 244 -10.15 7.12 10.25
CA SER A 244 -9.98 5.68 10.12
C SER A 244 -9.97 5.23 8.66
N SER A 245 -10.88 5.76 7.84
CA SER A 245 -10.97 5.43 6.43
C SER A 245 -9.75 5.91 5.63
N MET A 246 -9.32 7.16 5.85
CA MET A 246 -8.13 7.72 5.20
C MET A 246 -6.86 7.01 5.62
N ALA A 247 -6.67 6.74 6.92
CA ALA A 247 -5.53 5.99 7.41
C ALA A 247 -5.50 4.56 6.84
N SER A 248 -6.65 3.93 6.61
CA SER A 248 -6.72 2.62 5.93
C SER A 248 -6.23 2.71 4.48
N SER A 249 -6.64 3.72 3.71
CA SER A 249 -6.14 3.92 2.33
C SER A 249 -4.64 4.19 2.31
N ILE A 250 -4.14 5.07 3.20
CA ILE A 250 -2.71 5.35 3.30
C ILE A 250 -1.92 4.07 3.65
N GLY A 251 -2.45 3.24 4.54
CA GLY A 251 -1.86 1.94 4.85
C GLY A 251 -1.76 1.04 3.61
N HIS A 252 -2.76 1.03 2.73
CA HIS A 252 -2.71 0.31 1.46
C HIS A 252 -1.66 0.88 0.50
N TYR A 253 -1.48 2.20 0.45
CA TYR A 253 -0.40 2.81 -0.35
C TYR A 253 0.99 2.33 0.10
N PHE A 254 1.19 2.19 1.42
CA PHE A 254 2.42 1.59 1.96
C PHE A 254 2.57 0.10 1.61
N VAL A 255 1.47 -0.67 1.57
CA VAL A 255 1.50 -2.06 1.04
C VAL A 255 1.97 -2.06 -0.41
N ASP A 256 1.44 -1.19 -1.26
CA ASP A 256 1.81 -1.12 -2.68
C ASP A 256 3.25 -0.61 -2.90
N LEU A 257 3.78 0.17 -1.96
CA LEU A 257 5.20 0.55 -1.91
C LEU A 257 6.11 -0.58 -1.39
N GLY A 258 5.56 -1.66 -0.82
CA GLY A 258 6.32 -2.73 -0.18
C GLY A 258 6.78 -2.43 1.25
N ASP A 259 6.37 -1.27 1.84
CA ASP A 259 6.64 -0.92 3.24
C ASP A 259 5.51 -1.46 4.15
N LEU A 260 5.63 -2.73 4.54
CA LEU A 260 4.64 -3.37 5.41
C LEU A 260 4.65 -2.79 6.84
N ASP A 261 5.77 -2.27 7.32
CA ASP A 261 5.85 -1.63 8.63
C ASP A 261 5.10 -0.29 8.63
N GLY A 262 5.26 0.51 7.59
CA GLY A 262 4.46 1.70 7.34
C GLY A 262 2.98 1.39 7.28
N ALA A 263 2.61 0.37 6.51
CA ALA A 263 1.22 -0.09 6.40
C ALA A 263 0.63 -0.46 7.76
N VAL A 264 1.33 -1.26 8.56
CA VAL A 264 0.87 -1.69 9.91
C VAL A 264 0.69 -0.49 10.84
N ARG A 265 1.57 0.51 10.80
CA ARG A 265 1.41 1.75 11.60
C ARG A 265 0.09 2.45 11.26
N TYR A 266 -0.19 2.65 9.99
CA TYR A 266 -1.42 3.31 9.56
C TYR A 266 -2.67 2.46 9.82
N PHE A 267 -2.63 1.14 9.65
CA PHE A 267 -3.76 0.27 10.00
C PHE A 267 -4.04 0.23 11.50
N ARG A 268 -3.02 0.34 12.36
CA ARG A 268 -3.22 0.51 13.81
C ARG A 268 -3.88 1.84 14.14
N LEU A 269 -3.47 2.93 13.49
CA LEU A 269 -4.10 4.23 13.62
C LEU A 269 -5.57 4.16 13.16
N ALA A 270 -5.83 3.57 12.00
CA ALA A 270 -7.17 3.37 11.48
C ALA A 270 -8.07 2.59 12.45
N ARG A 271 -7.55 1.49 13.02
CA ARG A 271 -8.28 0.69 14.01
C ARG A 271 -8.60 1.49 15.26
N LYS A 272 -7.62 2.23 15.80
CA LYS A 272 -7.83 3.11 16.96
C LYS A 272 -8.92 4.14 16.68
N ALA A 273 -8.80 4.87 15.56
CA ALA A 273 -9.78 5.88 15.17
C ALA A 273 -11.18 5.27 14.96
N GLY A 274 -11.29 4.07 14.37
CA GLY A 274 -12.55 3.35 14.19
C GLY A 274 -13.20 2.95 15.52
N HIS A 275 -12.42 2.55 16.52
CA HIS A 275 -12.92 2.28 17.88
C HIS A 275 -13.36 3.57 18.57
N ASP A 276 -12.57 4.63 18.52
CA ASP A 276 -12.88 5.94 19.11
C ASP A 276 -14.13 6.55 18.46
N ALA A 277 -14.31 6.35 17.15
CA ALA A 277 -15.52 6.70 16.42
C ALA A 277 -16.77 5.89 16.82
N ARG A 278 -16.60 4.80 17.60
CA ARG A 278 -17.64 3.79 17.84
C ARG A 278 -18.24 3.21 16.56
N SER A 279 -17.42 3.07 15.52
CA SER A 279 -17.81 2.53 14.21
C SER A 279 -17.30 1.09 14.06
N PRO A 280 -18.15 0.07 14.23
CA PRO A 280 -17.77 -1.32 13.97
C PRO A 280 -17.28 -1.54 12.53
N ALA A 281 -17.85 -0.81 11.56
CA ALA A 281 -17.46 -0.92 10.15
C ALA A 281 -16.02 -0.44 9.92
N CYS A 282 -15.64 0.73 10.42
CA CYS A 282 -14.28 1.25 10.31
C CYS A 282 -13.27 0.33 11.03
N ALA A 283 -13.61 -0.12 12.23
CA ALA A 283 -12.76 -1.01 13.01
C ALA A 283 -12.58 -2.39 12.34
N ALA A 284 -13.64 -2.95 11.74
CA ALA A 284 -13.61 -4.21 10.99
C ALA A 284 -12.75 -4.08 9.73
N TYR A 285 -12.90 -2.99 8.99
CA TYR A 285 -12.10 -2.74 7.80
C TYR A 285 -10.61 -2.61 8.13
N ALA A 286 -10.27 -1.84 9.16
CA ALA A 286 -8.89 -1.71 9.62
C ALA A 286 -8.30 -3.06 10.11
N ALA A 287 -9.07 -3.88 10.84
CA ALA A 287 -8.65 -5.22 11.26
C ALA A 287 -8.45 -6.15 10.05
N SER A 288 -9.32 -6.08 9.03
CA SER A 288 -9.16 -6.80 7.76
C SER A 288 -7.85 -6.44 7.06
N ASN A 289 -7.48 -5.17 7.07
CA ASN A 289 -6.25 -4.67 6.46
C ASN A 289 -5.01 -5.08 7.27
N MET A 290 -5.10 -5.12 8.60
CA MET A 290 -4.04 -5.70 9.45
C MET A 290 -3.82 -7.19 9.18
N SER A 291 -4.90 -7.95 8.97
CA SER A 291 -4.80 -9.36 8.56
C SER A 291 -4.11 -9.50 7.20
N PHE A 292 -4.41 -8.61 6.26
CA PHE A 292 -3.76 -8.60 4.95
C PHE A 292 -2.27 -8.31 5.04
N ALA A 293 -1.86 -7.31 5.82
CA ALA A 293 -0.44 -7.02 6.04
C ALA A 293 0.29 -8.19 6.72
N ALA A 294 -0.34 -8.83 7.71
CA ALA A 294 0.20 -10.03 8.36
C ALA A 294 0.31 -11.22 7.38
N TYR A 295 -0.67 -11.40 6.49
CA TYR A 295 -0.61 -12.39 5.41
C TYR A 295 0.58 -12.14 4.49
N LEU A 296 0.78 -10.91 4.02
CA LEU A 296 1.89 -10.55 3.12
C LEU A 296 3.26 -10.72 3.77
N SER A 297 3.36 -10.55 5.10
CA SER A 297 4.58 -10.79 5.86
C SER A 297 4.82 -12.27 6.21
N GLY A 298 3.88 -13.18 5.88
CA GLY A 298 3.96 -14.60 6.24
C GLY A 298 3.64 -14.90 7.70
N ALA A 299 3.10 -13.93 8.46
CA ALA A 299 2.81 -14.07 9.89
C ALA A 299 1.44 -14.74 10.12
N ALA A 300 1.35 -16.07 9.89
CA ALA A 300 0.10 -16.83 9.86
C ALA A 300 -0.78 -16.65 11.11
N HIS A 301 -0.20 -16.74 12.32
CA HIS A 301 -0.96 -16.57 13.57
C HIS A 301 -1.53 -15.16 13.69
N THR A 302 -0.73 -14.13 13.41
CA THR A 302 -1.20 -12.73 13.45
C THR A 302 -2.29 -12.49 12.41
N ALA A 303 -2.17 -13.10 11.21
CA ALA A 303 -3.19 -13.01 10.18
C ALA A 303 -4.52 -13.65 10.63
N MET A 304 -4.46 -14.83 11.29
CA MET A 304 -5.64 -15.51 11.82
C MET A 304 -6.31 -14.70 12.94
N ASP A 305 -5.55 -14.21 13.91
CA ASP A 305 -6.08 -13.43 15.05
C ASP A 305 -6.75 -12.14 14.58
N THR A 306 -6.10 -11.43 13.67
CA THR A 306 -6.65 -10.17 13.14
C THR A 306 -7.84 -10.40 12.22
N ALA A 307 -7.87 -11.51 11.46
CA ALA A 307 -9.05 -11.92 10.67
C ALA A 307 -10.23 -12.29 11.57
N ALA A 308 -10.00 -13.01 12.67
CA ALA A 308 -11.03 -13.33 13.65
C ALA A 308 -11.64 -12.07 14.28
N ALA A 309 -10.78 -11.09 14.64
CA ALA A 309 -11.23 -9.79 15.11
C ALA A 309 -12.05 -9.03 14.04
N ALA A 310 -11.61 -9.05 12.78
CA ALA A 310 -12.33 -8.44 11.67
C ALA A 310 -13.74 -9.06 11.49
N ARG A 311 -13.85 -10.39 11.52
CA ARG A 311 -15.14 -11.12 11.43
C ARG A 311 -16.08 -10.74 12.58
N SER A 312 -15.57 -10.73 13.81
CA SER A 312 -16.37 -10.35 15.00
C SER A 312 -16.90 -8.91 14.91
N LEU A 313 -16.08 -7.97 14.42
CA LEU A 313 -16.48 -6.58 14.23
C LEU A 313 -17.45 -6.43 13.05
N ALA A 314 -17.19 -7.08 11.92
CA ALA A 314 -18.05 -7.05 10.73
C ALA A 314 -19.44 -7.64 11.01
N ALA A 315 -19.53 -8.67 11.86
CA ALA A 315 -20.82 -9.26 12.26
C ALA A 315 -21.76 -8.26 12.96
N ARG A 316 -21.20 -7.16 13.50
CA ARG A 316 -21.96 -6.08 14.16
C ARG A 316 -22.44 -5.01 13.17
N THR A 317 -22.29 -5.22 11.88
CA THR A 317 -22.69 -4.30 10.79
C THR A 317 -23.70 -4.97 9.88
N ASP A 318 -24.43 -4.20 9.09
CA ASP A 318 -25.30 -4.71 8.03
C ASP A 318 -24.59 -4.73 6.66
N ASP A 319 -23.28 -4.47 6.62
CA ASP A 319 -22.46 -4.40 5.41
C ASP A 319 -22.00 -5.80 4.98
N SER A 320 -22.69 -6.38 3.99
CA SER A 320 -22.39 -7.72 3.45
C SER A 320 -21.01 -7.78 2.79
N ARG A 321 -20.57 -6.70 2.13
CA ARG A 321 -19.24 -6.65 1.49
C ARG A 321 -18.13 -6.65 2.51
N LEU A 322 -18.31 -5.90 3.61
CA LEU A 322 -17.35 -5.90 4.71
C LEU A 322 -17.27 -7.27 5.41
N LYS A 323 -18.42 -7.95 5.58
CA LYS A 323 -18.46 -9.33 6.08
C LYS A 323 -17.75 -10.29 5.14
N ALA A 324 -18.00 -10.18 3.82
CA ALA A 324 -17.34 -10.98 2.81
C ALA A 324 -15.81 -10.74 2.78
N LEU A 325 -15.37 -9.49 2.92
CA LEU A 325 -13.96 -9.16 3.06
C LEU A 325 -13.32 -9.82 4.28
N ALA A 326 -14.00 -9.78 5.43
CA ALA A 326 -13.49 -10.41 6.65
C ALA A 326 -13.39 -11.95 6.52
N GLU A 327 -14.35 -12.61 5.86
CA GLU A 327 -14.25 -14.04 5.52
C GLU A 327 -13.11 -14.33 4.54
N GLN A 328 -12.92 -13.49 3.52
CA GLN A 328 -11.79 -13.62 2.59
C GLN A 328 -10.43 -13.46 3.30
N ARG A 329 -10.30 -12.56 4.28
CA ARG A 329 -9.09 -12.43 5.08
C ARG A 329 -8.84 -13.67 5.94
N ALA A 330 -9.90 -14.25 6.52
CA ALA A 330 -9.81 -15.52 7.24
C ALA A 330 -9.40 -16.67 6.31
N ALA A 331 -9.96 -16.72 5.09
CA ALA A 331 -9.58 -17.71 4.09
C ALA A 331 -8.10 -17.65 3.74
N ALA A 332 -7.57 -16.45 3.47
CA ALA A 332 -6.14 -16.25 3.19
C ALA A 332 -5.25 -16.67 4.37
N ALA A 333 -5.66 -16.34 5.61
CA ALA A 333 -4.93 -16.76 6.81
C ALA A 333 -4.96 -18.30 6.99
N TYR A 334 -6.07 -18.96 6.68
CA TYR A 334 -6.17 -20.43 6.68
C TYR A 334 -5.29 -21.06 5.60
N ALA A 335 -5.25 -20.47 4.38
CA ALA A 335 -4.38 -20.94 3.31
C ALA A 335 -2.90 -20.84 3.71
N LEU A 336 -2.49 -19.73 4.29
CA LEU A 336 -1.12 -19.52 4.78
C LEU A 336 -0.73 -20.56 5.84
N ASN A 337 -1.69 -21.05 6.62
CA ASN A 337 -1.50 -22.10 7.64
C ASN A 337 -1.79 -23.53 7.14
N GLY A 338 -1.97 -23.73 5.83
CA GLY A 338 -2.22 -25.03 5.22
C GLY A 338 -3.60 -25.65 5.52
N GLN A 339 -4.55 -24.86 6.01
CA GLN A 339 -5.89 -25.33 6.43
C GLN A 339 -6.88 -25.29 5.25
N HIS A 340 -6.69 -26.19 4.26
CA HIS A 340 -7.42 -26.21 3.00
C HIS A 340 -8.96 -26.14 3.15
N GLY A 341 -9.53 -27.00 4.00
CA GLY A 341 -10.99 -27.08 4.18
C GLY A 341 -11.56 -25.77 4.75
N LEU A 342 -10.89 -25.14 5.72
CA LEU A 342 -11.32 -23.88 6.32
C LEU A 342 -11.19 -22.72 5.34
N CYS A 343 -10.13 -22.71 4.52
CA CYS A 343 -9.94 -21.71 3.46
C CYS A 343 -11.13 -21.74 2.49
N LEU A 344 -11.43 -22.89 1.90
CA LEU A 344 -12.51 -23.04 0.92
C LEU A 344 -13.89 -22.72 1.54
N ALA A 345 -14.15 -23.18 2.76
CA ALA A 345 -15.38 -22.87 3.47
C ALA A 345 -15.55 -21.37 3.74
N ALA A 346 -14.48 -20.66 4.05
CA ALA A 346 -14.52 -19.21 4.25
C ALA A 346 -14.80 -18.46 2.93
N TYR A 347 -14.21 -18.88 1.80
CA TYR A 347 -14.55 -18.31 0.49
C TYR A 347 -16.01 -18.60 0.08
N ALA A 348 -16.52 -19.79 0.36
CA ALA A 348 -17.94 -20.09 0.11
C ALA A 348 -18.85 -19.13 0.89
N ARG A 349 -18.59 -18.93 2.18
CA ARG A 349 -19.34 -17.96 3.00
C ARG A 349 -19.21 -16.53 2.48
N ALA A 350 -18.02 -16.11 2.03
CA ALA A 350 -17.82 -14.78 1.45
C ALA A 350 -18.68 -14.57 0.21
N LYS A 351 -18.77 -15.58 -0.68
CA LYS A 351 -19.63 -15.53 -1.88
C LYS A 351 -21.13 -15.51 -1.52
N GLU A 352 -21.56 -16.31 -0.55
CA GLU A 352 -22.94 -16.29 -0.05
C GLU A 352 -23.32 -14.90 0.50
N LEU A 353 -22.43 -14.25 1.24
CA LEU A 353 -22.63 -12.90 1.77
C LEU A 353 -22.79 -11.87 0.65
N LEU A 354 -22.00 -11.97 -0.42
CA LEU A 354 -22.15 -11.09 -1.59
C LEU A 354 -23.43 -11.37 -2.36
N ALA A 355 -23.81 -12.63 -2.55
CA ALA A 355 -25.05 -13.01 -3.24
C ALA A 355 -26.30 -12.52 -2.49
N SER A 356 -26.23 -12.43 -1.16
CA SER A 356 -27.32 -11.90 -0.31
C SER A 356 -27.35 -10.36 -0.21
N ASP A 357 -26.40 -9.67 -0.86
CA ASP A 357 -26.27 -8.21 -0.79
C ASP A 357 -27.37 -7.48 -1.60
N THR A 358 -28.48 -7.21 -0.94
CA THR A 358 -29.59 -6.42 -1.50
C THR A 358 -29.49 -4.93 -1.17
N ARG A 359 -28.50 -4.49 -0.39
CA ARG A 359 -28.41 -3.15 0.20
C ARG A 359 -27.01 -2.54 0.15
N SER A 360 -26.22 -2.83 -0.90
CA SER A 360 -24.87 -2.26 -0.99
C SER A 360 -24.88 -0.76 -0.80
N SER A 361 -24.28 -0.30 0.29
CA SER A 361 -24.09 1.12 0.53
C SER A 361 -22.86 1.61 -0.26
N PRO A 362 -23.01 2.65 -1.09
CA PRO A 362 -21.86 3.31 -1.71
C PRO A 362 -20.83 3.84 -0.68
N ALA A 363 -21.28 4.01 0.57
CA ALA A 363 -20.44 4.44 1.68
C ALA A 363 -19.69 3.30 2.36
N SER A 364 -19.84 2.04 1.93
CA SER A 364 -19.05 0.91 2.45
C SER A 364 -17.56 1.14 2.27
N PRO A 365 -16.72 0.93 3.30
CA PRO A 365 -15.28 0.95 3.12
C PRO A 365 -14.80 -0.21 2.22
N ALA A 366 -15.61 -1.25 2.07
CA ALA A 366 -15.37 -2.43 1.25
C ALA A 366 -16.14 -2.40 -0.09
N TYR A 367 -16.49 -1.21 -0.64
CA TYR A 367 -17.29 -1.05 -1.86
C TYR A 367 -16.70 -1.78 -3.08
N TRP A 368 -15.39 -1.93 -3.15
CA TRP A 368 -14.63 -2.59 -4.20
C TRP A 368 -14.68 -4.13 -4.12
N VAL A 369 -15.23 -4.68 -3.03
CA VAL A 369 -15.33 -6.14 -2.86
C VAL A 369 -16.51 -6.66 -3.68
N HIS A 370 -16.21 -7.52 -4.62
CA HIS A 370 -17.16 -8.22 -5.48
C HIS A 370 -16.64 -9.64 -5.78
N GLU A 371 -17.42 -10.48 -6.47
CA GLU A 371 -17.02 -11.87 -6.75
C GLU A 371 -15.66 -11.96 -7.46
N GLY A 372 -15.38 -11.08 -8.42
CA GLY A 372 -14.09 -11.06 -9.12
C GLY A 372 -12.90 -10.83 -8.19
N THR A 373 -13.03 -9.95 -7.19
CA THR A 373 -11.96 -9.74 -6.19
C THR A 373 -11.79 -10.93 -5.25
N LEU A 374 -12.88 -11.65 -4.92
CA LEU A 374 -12.80 -12.89 -4.15
C LEU A 374 -12.13 -14.00 -4.97
N ASP A 375 -12.50 -14.16 -6.24
CA ASP A 375 -11.93 -15.17 -7.13
C ASP A 375 -10.43 -14.90 -7.39
N SER A 376 -10.03 -13.63 -7.54
CA SER A 376 -8.64 -13.22 -7.69
C SER A 376 -7.79 -13.64 -6.48
N ARG A 377 -8.27 -13.41 -5.27
CA ARG A 377 -7.57 -13.85 -4.05
C ARG A 377 -7.63 -15.36 -3.84
N LEU A 378 -8.75 -16.00 -4.15
CA LEU A 378 -8.89 -17.44 -4.11
C LEU A 378 -7.85 -18.14 -4.99
N SER A 379 -7.56 -17.59 -6.19
CA SER A 379 -6.56 -18.18 -7.07
C SER A 379 -5.16 -18.19 -6.46
N VAL A 380 -4.77 -17.11 -5.78
CA VAL A 380 -3.49 -17.04 -5.05
C VAL A 380 -3.42 -18.09 -3.95
N ASP A 381 -4.48 -18.20 -3.16
CA ASP A 381 -4.54 -19.15 -2.05
C ASP A 381 -4.57 -20.61 -2.56
N LEU A 382 -5.28 -20.89 -3.66
CA LEU A 382 -5.28 -22.21 -4.32
C LEU A 382 -3.90 -22.57 -4.89
N THR A 383 -3.17 -21.61 -5.43
CA THR A 383 -1.78 -21.82 -5.88
C THR A 383 -0.90 -22.20 -4.70
N ALA A 384 -1.00 -21.50 -3.57
CA ALA A 384 -0.28 -21.81 -2.34
C ALA A 384 -0.64 -23.21 -1.79
N LEU A 385 -1.91 -23.60 -1.91
CA LEU A 385 -2.45 -24.89 -1.51
C LEU A 385 -2.17 -26.04 -2.53
N LYS A 386 -1.35 -25.78 -3.56
CA LYS A 386 -0.95 -26.76 -4.61
C LYS A 386 -2.13 -27.29 -5.43
N ARG A 387 -3.09 -26.43 -5.74
CA ARG A 387 -4.25 -26.71 -6.59
C ARG A 387 -4.24 -25.83 -7.84
N PRO A 388 -3.24 -25.96 -8.74
CA PRO A 388 -3.00 -25.01 -9.82
C PRO A 388 -4.15 -24.92 -10.82
N ARG A 389 -4.81 -26.03 -11.17
CA ARG A 389 -5.95 -26.03 -12.12
C ARG A 389 -7.14 -25.23 -11.58
N ASP A 390 -7.47 -25.44 -10.31
CA ASP A 390 -8.54 -24.68 -9.66
C ASP A 390 -8.14 -23.20 -9.52
N ALA A 391 -6.85 -22.91 -9.33
CA ALA A 391 -6.32 -21.54 -9.29
C ALA A 391 -6.48 -20.84 -10.64
N VAL A 392 -6.21 -21.52 -11.76
CA VAL A 392 -6.41 -20.98 -13.12
C VAL A 392 -7.89 -20.70 -13.37
N GLU A 393 -8.79 -21.62 -12.98
CA GLU A 393 -10.23 -21.39 -13.10
C GLU A 393 -10.69 -20.18 -12.29
N ALA A 394 -10.28 -20.08 -11.03
CA ALA A 394 -10.61 -18.93 -10.17
C ALA A 394 -10.06 -17.61 -10.75
N ALA A 395 -8.80 -17.58 -11.21
CA ALA A 395 -8.19 -16.39 -11.80
C ALA A 395 -8.87 -15.97 -13.12
N SER A 396 -9.28 -16.95 -13.95
CA SER A 396 -10.02 -16.69 -15.19
C SER A 396 -11.39 -16.08 -14.89
N ASN A 397 -12.10 -16.61 -13.88
CA ASN A 397 -13.37 -16.06 -13.40
C ASN A 397 -13.18 -14.64 -12.83
N ALA A 398 -12.09 -14.38 -12.09
CA ALA A 398 -11.76 -13.06 -11.59
C ALA A 398 -11.61 -12.04 -12.71
N LEU A 399 -10.81 -12.38 -13.73
CA LEU A 399 -10.55 -11.51 -14.86
C LEU A 399 -11.83 -11.22 -15.68
N ALA A 400 -12.69 -12.23 -15.88
CA ALA A 400 -13.96 -12.07 -16.57
C ALA A 400 -14.96 -11.15 -15.83
N ARG A 401 -14.86 -11.07 -14.49
CA ARG A 401 -15.76 -10.30 -13.62
C ARG A 401 -15.20 -8.95 -13.18
N THR A 402 -13.93 -8.67 -13.43
CA THR A 402 -13.31 -7.40 -13.03
C THR A 402 -13.42 -6.39 -14.18
N ASP A 403 -14.06 -5.27 -13.92
CA ASP A 403 -14.16 -4.17 -14.89
C ASP A 403 -12.76 -3.55 -15.09
N ARG A 404 -12.40 -3.30 -16.35
CA ARG A 404 -11.13 -2.68 -16.75
C ARG A 404 -10.96 -1.25 -16.25
N SER A 405 -12.07 -0.58 -15.91
CA SER A 405 -12.01 0.76 -15.30
C SER A 405 -11.40 0.75 -13.89
N TYR A 406 -11.38 -0.41 -13.23
CA TYR A 406 -10.63 -0.65 -12.00
C TYR A 406 -9.22 -1.15 -12.33
N ALA A 407 -8.40 -0.26 -12.92
CA ALA A 407 -7.11 -0.64 -13.52
C ALA A 407 -6.20 -1.41 -12.55
N HIS A 408 -6.16 -0.99 -11.27
CA HIS A 408 -5.38 -1.65 -10.23
C HIS A 408 -5.85 -3.10 -9.96
N LEU A 409 -7.16 -3.30 -9.76
CA LEU A 409 -7.74 -4.63 -9.52
C LEU A 409 -7.59 -5.52 -10.75
N TYR A 410 -7.79 -4.96 -11.94
CA TYR A 410 -7.65 -5.68 -13.21
C TYR A 410 -6.20 -6.17 -13.43
N ALA A 411 -5.20 -5.31 -13.16
CA ALA A 411 -3.79 -5.68 -13.28
C ALA A 411 -3.41 -6.82 -12.34
N PHE A 412 -3.87 -6.79 -11.09
CA PHE A 412 -3.66 -7.90 -10.16
C PHE A 412 -4.42 -9.17 -10.55
N ALA A 413 -5.62 -9.08 -11.10
CA ALA A 413 -6.33 -10.25 -11.60
C ALA A 413 -5.57 -10.92 -12.76
N GLN A 414 -5.00 -10.14 -13.70
CA GLN A 414 -4.13 -10.66 -14.75
C GLN A 414 -2.85 -11.29 -14.20
N LEU A 415 -2.18 -10.62 -13.25
CA LEU A 415 -0.99 -11.16 -12.60
C LEU A 415 -1.27 -12.51 -11.92
N HIS A 416 -2.37 -12.60 -11.17
CA HIS A 416 -2.76 -13.84 -10.48
C HIS A 416 -3.08 -14.96 -11.48
N LEU A 417 -3.69 -14.65 -12.63
CA LEU A 417 -3.89 -15.62 -13.71
C LEU A 417 -2.54 -16.10 -14.27
N GLY A 418 -1.62 -15.18 -14.57
CA GLY A 418 -0.28 -15.53 -15.03
C GLY A 418 0.46 -16.42 -14.05
N ALA A 419 0.43 -16.09 -12.75
CA ALA A 419 1.05 -16.90 -11.70
C ALA A 419 0.41 -18.29 -11.55
N ALA A 420 -0.92 -18.38 -11.64
CA ALA A 420 -1.64 -19.66 -11.61
C ALA A 420 -1.27 -20.55 -12.81
N LEU A 421 -1.17 -19.97 -14.01
CA LEU A 421 -0.73 -20.67 -15.23
C LEU A 421 0.72 -21.16 -15.12
N VAL A 422 1.63 -20.38 -14.49
CA VAL A 422 2.99 -20.85 -14.20
C VAL A 422 2.95 -22.09 -13.30
N ALA A 423 2.12 -22.07 -12.25
CA ALA A 423 1.97 -23.19 -11.33
C ALA A 423 1.35 -24.43 -12.00
N ASP A 424 0.46 -24.25 -12.99
CA ASP A 424 -0.15 -25.34 -13.80
C ASP A 424 0.75 -25.77 -14.97
N ARG A 425 1.92 -25.13 -15.13
CA ARG A 425 2.91 -25.39 -16.21
C ARG A 425 2.44 -25.03 -17.62
N GLU A 426 1.44 -24.20 -17.74
CA GLU A 426 0.96 -23.63 -19.00
C GLU A 426 1.83 -22.41 -19.42
N ILE A 427 3.13 -22.67 -19.60
CA ILE A 427 4.18 -21.64 -19.68
C ILE A 427 4.00 -20.67 -20.84
N GLY A 428 3.51 -21.15 -21.99
CA GLY A 428 3.27 -20.30 -23.15
C GLY A 428 2.20 -19.24 -22.89
N GLU A 429 1.09 -19.66 -22.31
CA GLU A 429 -0.01 -18.75 -21.97
C GLU A 429 0.35 -17.86 -20.76
N ALA A 430 1.06 -18.42 -19.76
CA ALA A 430 1.59 -17.65 -18.64
C ALA A 430 2.47 -16.49 -19.10
N ALA A 431 3.41 -16.77 -20.04
CA ALA A 431 4.30 -15.74 -20.57
C ALA A 431 3.52 -14.64 -21.31
N ARG A 432 2.49 -15.00 -22.07
CA ARG A 432 1.63 -14.03 -22.76
C ARG A 432 0.89 -13.14 -21.77
N VAL A 433 0.22 -13.74 -20.78
CA VAL A 433 -0.55 -12.99 -19.76
C VAL A 433 0.35 -12.08 -18.92
N LEU A 434 1.52 -12.57 -18.49
CA LEU A 434 2.48 -11.76 -17.73
C LEU A 434 3.09 -10.64 -18.57
N GLY A 435 3.22 -10.85 -19.89
CA GLY A 435 3.62 -9.81 -20.84
C GLY A 435 2.61 -8.66 -20.92
N ASP A 436 1.31 -8.98 -20.87
CA ASP A 436 0.25 -7.96 -20.83
C ASP A 436 0.31 -7.15 -19.50
N VAL A 437 0.67 -7.81 -18.37
CA VAL A 437 0.85 -7.14 -17.06
C VAL A 437 2.03 -6.18 -17.07
N ALA A 438 3.10 -6.47 -17.84
CA ALA A 438 4.27 -5.59 -17.92
C ALA A 438 3.92 -4.16 -18.34
N GLY A 439 2.94 -3.99 -19.24
CA GLY A 439 2.42 -2.68 -19.64
C GLY A 439 1.64 -1.93 -18.56
N LEU A 440 1.33 -2.57 -17.43
CA LEU A 440 0.62 -2.01 -16.29
C LEU A 440 1.51 -1.87 -15.04
N ALA A 441 2.80 -2.14 -15.17
CA ALA A 441 3.74 -2.21 -14.04
C ALA A 441 3.88 -0.87 -13.26
N ASP A 442 3.65 0.25 -13.94
CA ASP A 442 3.68 1.59 -13.33
C ASP A 442 2.57 1.83 -12.29
N ILE A 443 1.54 0.96 -12.26
CA ILE A 443 0.42 1.08 -11.33
C ILE A 443 0.89 0.92 -9.88
N SER A 444 1.80 -0.04 -9.59
CA SER A 444 2.39 -0.15 -8.25
C SER A 444 3.71 -0.95 -8.23
N PRO A 445 4.69 -0.58 -7.37
CA PRO A 445 5.91 -1.37 -7.18
C PRO A 445 5.63 -2.80 -6.72
N ARG A 446 4.54 -3.04 -5.97
CA ARG A 446 4.13 -4.38 -5.57
C ARG A 446 3.75 -5.22 -6.78
N LEU A 447 2.99 -4.66 -7.74
CA LEU A 447 2.65 -5.35 -8.98
C LEU A 447 3.91 -5.78 -9.73
N THR A 448 4.88 -4.87 -9.87
CA THR A 448 6.18 -5.15 -10.51
C THR A 448 6.96 -6.23 -9.76
N SER A 449 7.00 -6.16 -8.43
CA SER A 449 7.70 -7.16 -7.59
C SER A 449 7.08 -8.55 -7.72
N GLU A 450 5.75 -8.65 -7.68
CA GLU A 450 5.03 -9.92 -7.83
C GLU A 450 5.15 -10.46 -9.27
N LEU A 451 5.16 -9.59 -10.30
CA LEU A 451 5.44 -9.96 -11.70
C LEU A 451 6.84 -10.56 -11.86
N CYS A 452 7.86 -9.92 -11.27
CA CYS A 452 9.22 -10.46 -11.27
C CYS A 452 9.30 -11.81 -10.52
N ALA A 453 8.56 -11.98 -9.43
CA ALA A 453 8.49 -13.24 -8.70
C ALA A 453 7.84 -14.35 -9.56
N ALA A 454 6.73 -14.07 -10.22
CA ALA A 454 6.08 -15.01 -11.14
C ALA A 454 7.00 -15.39 -12.31
N ARG A 455 7.74 -14.41 -12.88
CA ARG A 455 8.75 -14.70 -13.93
C ARG A 455 9.91 -15.55 -13.38
N ALA A 456 10.35 -15.36 -12.14
CA ALA A 456 11.42 -16.14 -11.53
C ALA A 456 11.05 -17.63 -11.39
N GLU A 457 9.78 -17.94 -11.11
CA GLU A 457 9.28 -19.32 -11.10
C GLU A 457 9.36 -20.00 -12.47
N MET A 458 9.43 -19.24 -13.57
CA MET A 458 9.60 -19.77 -14.93
C MET A 458 11.06 -20.11 -15.28
N ALA A 459 12.01 -20.03 -14.34
CA ALA A 459 13.42 -20.32 -14.58
C ALA A 459 13.71 -21.67 -15.27
N PRO A 460 12.98 -22.78 -14.98
CA PRO A 460 13.19 -24.05 -15.70
C PRO A 460 12.92 -23.96 -17.19
N TRP A 461 12.14 -22.99 -17.67
CA TRP A 461 11.73 -22.79 -19.06
C TRP A 461 12.34 -21.56 -19.72
N GLN A 462 13.37 -20.94 -19.12
CA GLN A 462 14.03 -19.71 -19.62
C GLN A 462 14.53 -19.81 -21.08
N GLY A 463 14.82 -21.03 -21.56
CA GLY A 463 15.25 -21.28 -22.93
C GLY A 463 14.12 -21.32 -23.97
N THR A 464 12.85 -21.27 -23.55
CA THR A 464 11.72 -21.32 -24.49
C THR A 464 11.49 -19.99 -25.20
N PRO A 465 10.95 -19.99 -26.44
CA PRO A 465 10.63 -18.75 -27.15
C PRO A 465 9.66 -17.85 -26.35
N ALA A 466 8.64 -18.44 -25.70
CA ALA A 466 7.64 -17.70 -24.93
C ALA A 466 8.27 -16.91 -23.79
N VAL A 467 9.16 -17.52 -23.01
CA VAL A 467 9.83 -16.86 -21.88
C VAL A 467 10.81 -15.79 -22.36
N ARG A 468 11.54 -16.01 -23.45
CA ARG A 468 12.40 -14.99 -24.04
C ARG A 468 11.62 -13.78 -24.56
N THR A 469 10.43 -14.00 -25.14
CA THR A 469 9.54 -12.92 -25.55
C THR A 469 9.09 -12.10 -24.33
N LEU A 470 8.67 -12.78 -23.25
CA LEU A 470 8.33 -12.11 -21.98
C LEU A 470 9.51 -11.29 -21.45
N ASP A 471 10.74 -11.84 -21.43
CA ASP A 471 11.92 -11.10 -20.96
C ASP A 471 12.17 -9.84 -21.80
N THR A 472 11.96 -9.92 -23.11
CA THR A 472 12.06 -8.76 -24.00
C THR A 472 10.99 -7.70 -23.68
N GLN A 473 9.77 -8.11 -23.42
CA GLN A 473 8.67 -7.20 -23.04
C GLN A 473 8.94 -6.53 -21.68
N LEU A 474 9.38 -7.30 -20.68
CA LEU A 474 9.76 -6.77 -19.37
C LEU A 474 10.89 -5.73 -19.49
N ALA A 475 11.92 -6.03 -20.28
CA ALA A 475 13.02 -5.11 -20.53
C ALA A 475 12.55 -3.82 -21.25
N ALA A 476 11.64 -3.95 -22.22
CA ALA A 476 11.05 -2.80 -22.93
C ALA A 476 10.24 -1.88 -21.99
N CYS A 477 9.63 -2.45 -20.93
CA CYS A 477 8.94 -1.70 -19.88
C CYS A 477 9.89 -1.23 -18.75
N GLY A 478 11.22 -1.37 -18.89
CA GLY A 478 12.19 -0.95 -17.88
C GLY A 478 12.25 -1.88 -16.65
N ILE A 479 11.64 -3.07 -16.71
CA ILE A 479 11.62 -4.02 -15.60
C ILE A 479 12.91 -4.86 -15.66
N VAL A 480 13.76 -4.70 -14.66
CA VAL A 480 15.03 -5.44 -14.57
C VAL A 480 14.80 -6.72 -13.76
N LEU A 481 15.03 -7.86 -14.41
CA LEU A 481 15.05 -9.17 -13.73
C LEU A 481 16.34 -9.29 -12.91
N GLY A 482 16.21 -9.44 -11.61
CA GLY A 482 17.32 -9.55 -10.66
C GLY A 482 18.05 -10.90 -10.69
#